data_caf0ae3cdbb35497c08f5f88e209b370
#
_entry.id   caf0ae3cdbb35497c08f5f88e209b370
#
_cell.length_a   1.000
_cell.length_b   1.000
_cell.length_c   1.000
_cell.angle_alpha   90.00
_cell.angle_beta   90.00
_cell.angle_gamma   90.00
#
_symmetry.space_group_name_H-M   'P 1'
#
loop_
_entity.id
_entity.type
_entity.pdbx_description
1 polymer ?
#
loop_
_entity_poly.entity_id
_entity_poly.type
_entity_poly.pdbx_seq_one_letter_code
_entity_poly.pdbx_strand_id
1 'polypeptide(L)'
;MILIKKAKVYTPEYIGVKDVFLAGGKICGIADEISLPKELSVEVIDGSGKNLMPGFIDSHVHVLGGGGEGGFSNRTPEATLSGFTRYGITTVVGCIGTDGIGRDMCALIAKVKGLKEDGMSAYAYTGSYQVPVKTLTDGIIKDIMMIDEIIGTGEIAISDHRSSQPTYDEFTRLCADTRVGGILSGKAGIINVHLGDSPRCMDLIERVIKETEIPATQFLPTHVNRNAMLF
;
A
#
# COMPACT_ATOMS: atom_id res chain seq x y z
N MET A 1 22.48 2.34 -15.46
CA MET A 1 21.57 1.72 -16.45
C MET A 1 21.74 0.21 -16.36
N ILE A 2 20.68 -0.57 -16.60
CA ILE A 2 20.70 -2.04 -16.54
C ILE A 2 20.07 -2.58 -17.81
N LEU A 3 20.69 -3.58 -18.43
CA LEU A 3 20.16 -4.34 -19.55
C LEU A 3 20.02 -5.81 -19.15
N ILE A 4 18.78 -6.28 -18.98
CA ILE A 4 18.49 -7.68 -18.71
C ILE A 4 18.29 -8.37 -20.06
N LYS A 5 19.09 -9.39 -20.35
CA LYS A 5 19.05 -10.09 -21.64
C LYS A 5 18.40 -11.46 -21.53
N LYS A 6 17.62 -11.82 -22.55
CA LYS A 6 17.05 -13.17 -22.78
C LYS A 6 16.18 -13.70 -21.63
N ALA A 7 15.48 -12.81 -20.90
CA ALA A 7 14.56 -13.22 -19.85
C ALA A 7 13.19 -13.64 -20.40
N LYS A 8 12.51 -14.56 -19.75
CA LYS A 8 11.08 -14.86 -19.98
C LYS A 8 10.25 -13.75 -19.32
N VAL A 9 9.70 -12.83 -20.13
CA VAL A 9 9.06 -11.60 -19.65
C VAL A 9 7.55 -11.78 -19.51
N TYR A 10 7.00 -11.27 -18.39
CA TYR A 10 5.56 -11.26 -18.06
C TYR A 10 5.10 -9.83 -17.76
N THR A 11 3.91 -9.38 -18.32
CA THR A 11 3.41 -8.00 -18.21
C THR A 11 1.87 -7.83 -18.24
N PRO A 12 1.06 -8.50 -17.43
CA PRO A 12 1.24 -9.69 -16.61
C PRO A 12 1.35 -10.98 -17.42
N GLU A 13 0.86 -10.97 -18.67
CA GLU A 13 0.90 -12.12 -19.56
C GLU A 13 2.33 -12.39 -20.08
N TYR A 14 2.62 -13.64 -20.40
CA TYR A 14 3.89 -14.01 -21.00
C TYR A 14 4.02 -13.42 -22.41
N ILE A 15 5.01 -12.56 -22.62
CA ILE A 15 5.25 -11.89 -23.91
C ILE A 15 6.47 -12.43 -24.67
N GLY A 16 7.05 -13.53 -24.21
CA GLY A 16 8.20 -14.18 -24.86
C GLY A 16 9.52 -13.97 -24.12
N VAL A 17 10.58 -14.47 -24.75
CA VAL A 17 11.96 -14.22 -24.29
C VAL A 17 12.39 -12.89 -24.88
N LYS A 18 12.73 -11.92 -24.04
CA LYS A 18 13.03 -10.54 -24.42
C LYS A 18 14.24 -9.99 -23.68
N ASP A 19 14.82 -8.95 -24.25
CA ASP A 19 15.71 -8.03 -23.54
C ASP A 19 14.91 -6.88 -22.94
N VAL A 20 15.29 -6.45 -21.72
CA VAL A 20 14.64 -5.33 -21.02
C VAL A 20 15.69 -4.31 -20.60
N PHE A 21 15.53 -3.07 -21.05
CA PHE A 21 16.42 -1.96 -20.73
C PHE A 21 15.81 -1.05 -19.67
N LEU A 22 16.58 -0.79 -18.62
CA LEU A 22 16.20 0.04 -17.48
C LEU A 22 17.16 1.23 -17.36
N ALA A 23 16.62 2.44 -17.27
CA ALA A 23 17.40 3.64 -17.01
C ALA A 23 16.55 4.66 -16.21
N GLY A 24 17.20 5.38 -15.29
CA GLY A 24 16.52 6.40 -14.49
C GLY A 24 15.34 5.87 -13.67
N GLY A 25 15.39 4.61 -13.20
CA GLY A 25 14.32 3.98 -12.44
C GLY A 25 13.09 3.59 -13.28
N LYS A 26 13.20 3.56 -14.61
CA LYS A 26 12.09 3.26 -15.53
C LYS A 26 12.47 2.15 -16.51
N ILE A 27 11.47 1.42 -16.98
CA ILE A 27 11.59 0.53 -18.13
C ILE A 27 11.60 1.41 -19.38
N CYS A 28 12.74 1.45 -20.07
CA CYS A 28 12.93 2.26 -21.28
C CYS A 28 12.71 1.49 -22.58
N GLY A 29 12.77 0.16 -22.55
CA GLY A 29 12.51 -0.66 -23.71
C GLY A 29 12.37 -2.14 -23.39
N ILE A 30 11.52 -2.82 -24.14
CA ILE A 30 11.37 -4.28 -24.14
C ILE A 30 11.36 -4.68 -25.62
N ALA A 31 12.30 -5.55 -26.05
CA ALA A 31 12.39 -6.03 -27.42
C ALA A 31 13.00 -7.44 -27.47
N ASP A 32 12.95 -8.08 -28.65
CA ASP A 32 13.57 -9.40 -28.85
C ASP A 32 15.09 -9.33 -28.66
N GLU A 33 15.69 -8.22 -29.08
CA GLU A 33 17.10 -7.92 -28.90
C GLU A 33 17.28 -6.40 -28.74
N ILE A 34 18.08 -5.99 -27.74
CA ILE A 34 18.46 -4.60 -27.52
C ILE A 34 19.99 -4.48 -27.64
N SER A 35 20.42 -3.65 -28.59
CA SER A 35 21.82 -3.24 -28.75
C SER A 35 21.98 -1.80 -28.27
N LEU A 36 22.94 -1.56 -27.41
CA LEU A 36 23.25 -0.23 -26.87
C LEU A 36 24.63 0.22 -27.35
N PRO A 37 24.86 1.54 -27.51
CA PRO A 37 26.19 2.07 -27.81
C PRO A 37 27.20 1.64 -26.75
N LYS A 38 28.43 1.32 -27.20
CA LYS A 38 29.49 0.81 -26.29
C LYS A 38 29.98 1.86 -25.29
N GLU A 39 29.71 3.12 -25.58
CA GLU A 39 30.10 4.27 -24.78
C GLU A 39 29.19 4.40 -23.52
N LEU A 40 28.05 3.72 -23.50
CA LEU A 40 27.16 3.75 -22.36
C LEU A 40 27.63 2.76 -21.28
N SER A 41 27.75 3.25 -20.07
CA SER A 41 27.99 2.39 -18.89
C SER A 41 26.70 1.67 -18.51
N VAL A 42 26.61 0.39 -18.87
CA VAL A 42 25.43 -0.44 -18.65
C VAL A 42 25.83 -1.72 -17.95
N GLU A 43 25.18 -2.02 -16.84
CA GLU A 43 25.24 -3.33 -16.21
C GLU A 43 24.41 -4.31 -17.05
N VAL A 44 25.00 -5.42 -17.48
CA VAL A 44 24.29 -6.45 -18.25
C VAL A 44 24.03 -7.66 -17.36
N ILE A 45 22.75 -8.00 -17.22
CA ILE A 45 22.30 -9.16 -16.45
C ILE A 45 21.85 -10.26 -17.42
N ASP A 46 22.42 -11.46 -17.33
CA ASP A 46 21.94 -12.63 -18.07
C ASP A 46 20.65 -13.17 -17.42
N GLY A 47 19.53 -13.00 -18.12
CA GLY A 47 18.21 -13.48 -17.75
C GLY A 47 17.85 -14.84 -18.36
N SER A 48 18.78 -15.49 -19.05
CA SER A 48 18.52 -16.78 -19.72
C SER A 48 17.94 -17.83 -18.76
N GLY A 49 16.78 -18.37 -19.12
CA GLY A 49 16.06 -19.35 -18.31
C GLY A 49 15.31 -18.78 -17.09
N LYS A 50 15.46 -17.48 -16.80
CA LYS A 50 14.79 -16.81 -15.66
C LYS A 50 13.48 -16.18 -16.10
N ASN A 51 12.52 -16.10 -15.16
CA ASN A 51 11.31 -15.32 -15.33
C ASN A 51 11.57 -13.89 -14.85
N LEU A 52 11.15 -12.91 -15.65
CA LEU A 52 11.18 -11.48 -15.31
C LEU A 52 9.74 -10.97 -15.28
N MET A 53 9.34 -10.42 -14.16
CA MET A 53 8.02 -9.86 -13.94
C MET A 53 8.12 -8.59 -13.09
N PRO A 54 7.10 -7.71 -13.07
CA PRO A 54 7.03 -6.63 -12.08
C PRO A 54 7.14 -7.19 -10.67
N GLY A 55 7.80 -6.47 -9.77
CA GLY A 55 7.85 -6.84 -8.38
C GLY A 55 6.46 -6.78 -7.73
N PHE A 56 6.26 -7.57 -6.67
CA PHE A 56 4.98 -7.60 -5.97
C PHE A 56 4.72 -6.29 -5.22
N ILE A 57 3.43 -5.92 -5.16
CA ILE A 57 2.92 -4.78 -4.40
C ILE A 57 2.19 -5.35 -3.18
N ASP A 58 2.67 -5.00 -1.98
CA ASP A 58 1.94 -5.25 -0.74
C ASP A 58 1.23 -3.97 -0.30
N SER A 59 -0.09 -3.95 -0.48
CA SER A 59 -0.93 -2.78 -0.23
C SER A 59 -1.34 -2.61 1.24
N HIS A 60 -0.88 -3.49 2.13
CA HIS A 60 -1.25 -3.46 3.55
C HIS A 60 -0.12 -3.99 4.42
N VAL A 61 0.75 -3.11 4.92
CA VAL A 61 1.92 -3.50 5.71
C VAL A 61 2.08 -2.67 6.97
N HIS A 62 2.21 -3.33 8.12
CA HIS A 62 2.63 -2.67 9.36
C HIS A 62 4.14 -2.45 9.37
N VAL A 63 4.63 -1.47 8.60
CA VAL A 63 6.08 -1.19 8.46
C VAL A 63 6.75 -0.80 9.76
N LEU A 64 6.00 -0.26 10.72
CA LEU A 64 6.44 0.03 12.10
C LEU A 64 6.33 -1.19 13.04
N GLY A 65 5.99 -2.35 12.50
CA GLY A 65 5.57 -3.50 13.29
C GLY A 65 4.10 -3.43 13.71
N GLY A 66 3.59 -4.55 14.18
CA GLY A 66 2.21 -4.72 14.65
C GLY A 66 2.15 -5.24 16.08
N GLY A 67 0.98 -5.73 16.50
CA GLY A 67 0.73 -6.24 17.84
C GLY A 67 0.65 -5.14 18.89
N GLY A 68 0.64 -5.57 20.13
CA GLY A 68 0.45 -4.72 21.32
C GLY A 68 -0.84 -4.99 22.04
N GLU A 69 -1.79 -5.71 21.43
CA GLU A 69 -3.07 -6.07 22.03
C GLU A 69 -2.93 -7.02 23.24
N GLY A 70 -1.83 -7.76 23.31
CA GLY A 70 -1.45 -8.60 24.47
C GLY A 70 -0.57 -7.89 25.51
N GLY A 71 -0.45 -6.55 25.43
CA GLY A 71 0.39 -5.74 26.32
C GLY A 71 1.72 -5.32 25.66
N PHE A 72 2.50 -4.51 26.36
CA PHE A 72 3.71 -3.87 25.82
C PHE A 72 4.79 -4.85 25.33
N SER A 73 4.87 -6.04 25.88
CA SER A 73 5.80 -7.07 25.43
C SER A 73 5.34 -7.82 24.18
N ASN A 74 4.07 -7.69 23.80
CA ASN A 74 3.50 -8.33 22.61
C ASN A 74 3.53 -7.35 21.42
N ARG A 75 4.72 -6.98 20.98
CA ARG A 75 4.93 -6.05 19.85
C ARG A 75 5.98 -6.64 18.92
N THR A 76 5.69 -6.62 17.60
CA THR A 76 6.68 -7.01 16.60
C THR A 76 7.63 -5.85 16.28
N PRO A 77 8.89 -6.13 15.89
CA PRO A 77 9.81 -5.09 15.44
C PRO A 77 9.35 -4.45 14.12
N GLU A 78 9.99 -3.35 13.77
CA GLU A 78 9.82 -2.73 12.46
C GLU A 78 10.23 -3.67 11.33
N ALA A 79 9.55 -3.55 10.19
CA ALA A 79 9.91 -4.26 8.99
C ALA A 79 11.25 -3.76 8.41
N THR A 80 12.02 -4.66 7.81
CA THR A 80 13.30 -4.35 7.16
C THR A 80 13.17 -4.50 5.65
N LEU A 81 14.01 -3.78 4.88
CA LEU A 81 14.07 -3.89 3.43
C LEU A 81 14.25 -5.33 2.97
N SER A 82 15.18 -6.07 3.60
CA SER A 82 15.43 -7.49 3.28
C SER A 82 14.25 -8.40 3.57
N GLY A 83 13.38 -8.02 4.53
CA GLY A 83 12.14 -8.74 4.81
C GLY A 83 11.16 -8.71 3.64
N PHE A 84 11.21 -7.68 2.82
CA PHE A 84 10.38 -7.52 1.63
C PHE A 84 11.04 -8.10 0.37
N THR A 85 12.25 -7.64 0.08
CA THR A 85 12.93 -7.92 -1.20
C THR A 85 13.23 -9.39 -1.41
N ARG A 86 13.50 -10.15 -0.33
CA ARG A 86 13.71 -11.61 -0.42
C ARG A 86 12.47 -12.38 -0.91
N TYR A 87 11.29 -11.78 -0.85
CA TYR A 87 10.03 -12.35 -1.34
C TYR A 87 9.55 -11.68 -2.63
N GLY A 88 10.38 -10.83 -3.25
CA GLY A 88 10.05 -10.15 -4.50
C GLY A 88 9.09 -8.96 -4.33
N ILE A 89 8.84 -8.49 -3.10
CA ILE A 89 8.05 -7.30 -2.84
C ILE A 89 8.93 -6.07 -3.09
N THR A 90 8.50 -5.20 -4.00
CA THR A 90 9.21 -3.98 -4.39
C THR A 90 8.43 -2.71 -4.10
N THR A 91 7.15 -2.85 -3.75
CA THR A 91 6.29 -1.73 -3.38
C THR A 91 5.49 -2.09 -2.12
N VAL A 92 5.42 -1.17 -1.17
CA VAL A 92 4.64 -1.34 0.06
C VAL A 92 3.77 -0.12 0.33
N VAL A 93 2.60 -0.34 0.95
CA VAL A 93 1.78 0.72 1.53
C VAL A 93 1.69 0.50 3.03
N GLY A 94 2.35 1.36 3.79
CA GLY A 94 2.40 1.30 5.25
C GLY A 94 1.08 1.74 5.90
N CYS A 95 0.68 1.03 6.95
CA CYS A 95 -0.47 1.39 7.78
C CYS A 95 -0.14 1.27 9.26
N ILE A 96 -0.92 1.98 10.09
CA ILE A 96 -0.93 1.85 11.54
C ILE A 96 -2.19 1.07 11.93
N GLY A 97 -2.00 0.00 12.71
CA GLY A 97 -3.11 -0.81 13.20
C GLY A 97 -3.75 -0.26 14.49
N THR A 98 -4.03 -1.15 15.43
CA THR A 98 -4.72 -0.84 16.70
C THR A 98 -3.99 0.21 17.55
N ASP A 99 -2.65 0.13 17.62
CA ASP A 99 -1.83 1.05 18.42
C ASP A 99 -1.46 2.31 17.61
N GLY A 100 -2.37 3.27 17.60
CA GLY A 100 -2.15 4.60 17.03
C GLY A 100 -1.55 5.63 18.01
N ILE A 101 -0.99 5.18 19.15
CA ILE A 101 -0.35 6.00 20.18
C ILE A 101 1.15 5.73 20.20
N GLY A 102 1.54 4.48 20.41
CA GLY A 102 2.95 4.07 20.44
C GLY A 102 3.59 3.96 19.05
N ARG A 103 2.76 4.01 18.01
CA ARG A 103 3.14 4.11 16.59
C ARG A 103 2.28 5.19 15.97
N ASP A 104 2.89 6.30 15.59
CA ASP A 104 2.19 7.48 15.09
C ASP A 104 2.48 7.78 13.62
N MET A 105 1.81 8.79 13.08
CA MET A 105 1.97 9.19 11.70
C MET A 105 3.36 9.76 11.38
N CYS A 106 4.03 10.41 12.36
CA CYS A 106 5.39 10.91 12.16
C CYS A 106 6.37 9.75 11.95
N ALA A 107 6.29 8.74 12.82
CA ALA A 107 7.12 7.55 12.72
C ALA A 107 6.82 6.77 11.42
N LEU A 108 5.53 6.65 11.04
CA LEU A 108 5.14 5.97 9.80
C LEU A 108 5.76 6.65 8.57
N ILE A 109 5.63 7.96 8.45
CA ILE A 109 6.17 8.70 7.29
C ILE A 109 7.70 8.67 7.28
N ALA A 110 8.36 8.78 8.45
CA ALA A 110 9.81 8.64 8.54
C ALA A 110 10.28 7.26 8.05
N LYS A 111 9.60 6.19 8.47
CA LYS A 111 9.90 4.82 8.02
C LYS A 111 9.70 4.63 6.52
N VAL A 112 8.60 5.13 5.98
CA VAL A 112 8.29 5.05 4.54
C VAL A 112 9.35 5.81 3.72
N LYS A 113 9.77 7.00 4.17
CA LYS A 113 10.85 7.76 3.53
C LYS A 113 12.17 7.01 3.57
N GLY A 114 12.53 6.40 4.69
CA GLY A 114 13.73 5.56 4.81
C GLY A 114 13.71 4.38 3.82
N LEU A 115 12.59 3.67 3.69
CA LEU A 115 12.45 2.60 2.69
C LEU A 115 12.60 3.11 1.25
N LYS A 116 12.15 4.35 0.95
CA LYS A 116 12.36 4.98 -0.37
C LYS A 116 13.84 5.31 -0.60
N GLU A 117 14.54 5.82 0.41
CA GLU A 117 15.98 6.07 0.34
C GLU A 117 16.78 4.78 0.11
N ASP A 118 16.32 3.67 0.67
CA ASP A 118 16.86 2.32 0.43
C ASP A 118 16.50 1.75 -0.97
N GLY A 119 15.75 2.50 -1.79
CA GLY A 119 15.42 2.13 -3.18
C GLY A 119 14.09 1.41 -3.38
N MET A 120 13.25 1.28 -2.35
CA MET A 120 11.92 0.67 -2.44
C MET A 120 10.86 1.71 -2.84
N SER A 121 9.82 1.32 -3.56
CA SER A 121 8.61 2.13 -3.68
C SER A 121 7.78 1.98 -2.40
N ALA A 122 7.63 3.07 -1.63
CA ALA A 122 6.95 3.01 -0.36
C ALA A 122 5.95 4.17 -0.21
N TYR A 123 4.75 3.84 0.24
CA TYR A 123 3.62 4.73 0.46
C TYR A 123 3.01 4.46 1.83
N ALA A 124 2.02 5.28 2.24
CA ALA A 124 1.30 5.12 3.49
C ALA A 124 -0.18 5.49 3.35
N TYR A 125 -0.97 5.00 4.30
CA TYR A 125 -2.30 5.53 4.60
C TYR A 125 -2.21 6.47 5.79
N THR A 126 -2.99 7.57 5.80
CA THR A 126 -3.14 8.41 6.99
C THR A 126 -4.15 7.79 7.95
N GLY A 127 -3.85 7.83 9.24
CA GLY A 127 -4.70 7.32 10.31
C GLY A 127 -4.25 6.00 10.91
N SER A 128 -5.18 5.38 11.63
CA SER A 128 -5.06 4.09 12.30
C SER A 128 -6.44 3.45 12.37
N TYR A 129 -6.66 2.45 13.23
CA TYR A 129 -7.96 1.82 13.43
C TYR A 129 -9.10 2.81 13.76
N GLN A 130 -8.76 3.94 14.38
CA GLN A 130 -9.72 4.78 15.09
C GLN A 130 -10.31 5.91 14.23
N VAL A 131 -11.59 6.21 14.46
CA VAL A 131 -12.28 7.40 13.98
C VAL A 131 -12.67 8.24 15.23
N PRO A 132 -12.42 9.55 15.23
CA PRO A 132 -11.82 10.38 14.18
C PRO A 132 -10.37 10.02 13.86
N VAL A 133 -10.02 10.16 12.59
CA VAL A 133 -8.69 9.84 12.06
C VAL A 133 -7.63 10.79 12.63
N LYS A 134 -6.56 10.23 13.18
CA LYS A 134 -5.38 11.01 13.60
C LYS A 134 -4.47 11.21 12.40
N THR A 135 -4.44 12.41 11.88
CA THR A 135 -3.65 12.82 10.73
C THR A 135 -2.30 13.41 11.14
N LEU A 136 -1.36 13.52 10.20
CA LEU A 136 -0.08 14.22 10.43
C LEU A 136 -0.25 15.73 10.40
N THR A 137 -1.17 16.21 9.56
CA THR A 137 -1.57 17.62 9.52
C THR A 137 -2.89 17.85 10.27
N ASP A 138 -3.72 18.74 9.81
CA ASP A 138 -5.01 19.08 10.43
C ASP A 138 -6.23 18.42 9.76
N GLY A 139 -6.00 17.47 8.83
CA GLY A 139 -7.10 16.76 8.18
C GLY A 139 -6.68 15.78 7.10
N ILE A 140 -7.57 14.82 6.79
CA ILE A 140 -7.37 13.76 5.81
C ILE A 140 -7.05 14.34 4.42
N ILE A 141 -7.84 15.30 3.95
CA ILE A 141 -7.66 15.91 2.64
C ILE A 141 -6.26 16.51 2.53
N LYS A 142 -5.82 17.24 3.55
CA LYS A 142 -4.54 17.93 3.57
C LYS A 142 -3.36 16.95 3.63
N ASP A 143 -3.45 15.88 4.42
CA ASP A 143 -2.46 14.81 4.45
C ASP A 143 -2.26 14.20 3.05
N ILE A 144 -3.36 13.80 2.40
CA ILE A 144 -3.31 13.18 1.07
C ILE A 144 -2.76 14.15 0.01
N MET A 145 -3.15 15.42 0.07
CA MET A 145 -2.72 16.42 -0.92
C MET A 145 -1.26 16.83 -0.76
N MET A 146 -0.80 17.04 0.49
CA MET A 146 0.47 17.71 0.76
C MET A 146 1.63 16.76 1.09
N ILE A 147 1.35 15.48 1.36
CA ILE A 147 2.38 14.50 1.70
C ILE A 147 2.43 13.46 0.58
N ASP A 148 3.49 13.45 -0.21
CA ASP A 148 3.62 12.62 -1.41
C ASP A 148 3.44 11.12 -1.14
N GLU A 149 3.86 10.66 0.00
CA GLU A 149 3.78 9.28 0.41
C GLU A 149 2.36 8.83 0.77
N ILE A 150 1.48 9.76 1.17
CA ILE A 150 0.11 9.41 1.60
C ILE A 150 -0.81 9.30 0.39
N ILE A 151 -1.38 8.10 0.18
CA ILE A 151 -2.23 7.78 -0.98
C ILE A 151 -3.69 7.47 -0.63
N GLY A 152 -4.04 7.52 0.64
CA GLY A 152 -5.39 7.22 1.13
C GLY A 152 -5.45 7.25 2.65
N THR A 153 -6.52 6.68 3.20
CA THR A 153 -6.80 6.64 4.64
C THR A 153 -6.90 5.20 5.13
N GLY A 154 -6.36 4.91 6.30
CA GLY A 154 -6.46 3.58 6.91
C GLY A 154 -5.28 3.28 7.86
N GLU A 155 -5.34 2.14 8.43
CA GLU A 155 -6.29 1.01 8.39
C GLU A 155 -7.49 1.34 9.29
N ILE A 156 -8.67 1.59 8.74
CA ILE A 156 -9.86 1.91 9.54
C ILE A 156 -10.57 0.62 9.94
N ALA A 157 -10.76 0.41 11.24
CA ALA A 157 -11.42 -0.81 11.75
C ALA A 157 -12.94 -0.66 11.82
N ILE A 158 -13.65 -1.58 11.17
CA ILE A 158 -15.09 -1.77 11.32
C ILE A 158 -15.40 -3.23 11.66
N SER A 159 -16.57 -3.46 12.22
CA SER A 159 -17.02 -4.81 12.59
C SER A 159 -16.05 -5.58 13.49
N ASP A 160 -15.26 -4.87 14.30
CA ASP A 160 -14.22 -5.37 15.19
C ASP A 160 -14.39 -4.76 16.59
N HIS A 161 -14.14 -5.55 17.63
CA HIS A 161 -14.22 -5.08 19.03
C HIS A 161 -13.16 -4.01 19.37
N ARG A 162 -12.07 -3.89 18.57
CA ARG A 162 -11.01 -2.87 18.73
C ARG A 162 -11.31 -1.59 17.95
N SER A 163 -12.36 -1.57 17.14
CA SER A 163 -12.82 -0.40 16.41
C SER A 163 -13.34 0.68 17.36
N SER A 164 -13.25 1.95 16.96
CA SER A 164 -13.94 3.07 17.61
C SER A 164 -15.45 3.02 17.48
N GLN A 165 -16.00 2.03 16.79
CA GLN A 165 -17.43 1.89 16.48
C GLN A 165 -18.00 3.13 15.77
N PRO A 166 -17.42 3.59 14.64
CA PRO A 166 -17.88 4.79 13.98
C PRO A 166 -19.34 4.67 13.56
N THR A 167 -20.05 5.76 13.67
CA THR A 167 -21.39 5.89 13.11
C THR A 167 -21.30 5.89 11.58
N TYR A 168 -22.44 5.68 10.93
CA TYR A 168 -22.52 5.77 9.47
C TYR A 168 -22.06 7.14 8.95
N ASP A 169 -22.47 8.23 9.59
CA ASP A 169 -22.15 9.58 9.19
C ASP A 169 -20.65 9.89 9.32
N GLU A 170 -20.01 9.45 10.42
CA GLU A 170 -18.57 9.60 10.63
C GLU A 170 -17.78 8.83 9.58
N PHE A 171 -18.17 7.57 9.32
CA PHE A 171 -17.52 6.74 8.31
C PHE A 171 -17.71 7.30 6.90
N THR A 172 -18.91 7.76 6.55
CA THR A 172 -19.22 8.40 5.27
C THR A 172 -18.41 9.68 5.06
N ARG A 173 -18.28 10.52 6.11
CA ARG A 173 -17.47 11.74 6.07
C ARG A 173 -16.00 11.43 5.80
N LEU A 174 -15.44 10.48 6.51
CA LEU A 174 -14.07 10.00 6.28
C LEU A 174 -13.88 9.54 4.82
N CYS A 175 -14.83 8.78 4.29
CA CYS A 175 -14.79 8.29 2.91
C CYS A 175 -14.81 9.43 1.89
N ALA A 176 -15.67 10.42 2.12
CA ALA A 176 -15.78 11.62 1.28
C ALA A 176 -14.47 12.44 1.30
N ASP A 177 -13.91 12.70 2.48
CA ASP A 177 -12.67 13.46 2.64
C ASP A 177 -11.49 12.75 1.96
N THR A 178 -11.40 11.42 2.11
CA THR A 178 -10.38 10.60 1.43
C THR A 178 -10.50 10.70 -0.08
N ARG A 179 -11.73 10.61 -0.61
CA ARG A 179 -12.00 10.72 -2.03
C ARG A 179 -11.62 12.09 -2.58
N VAL A 180 -12.03 13.16 -1.91
CA VAL A 180 -11.71 14.54 -2.32
C VAL A 180 -10.19 14.75 -2.32
N GLY A 181 -9.48 14.31 -1.27
CA GLY A 181 -8.02 14.37 -1.21
C GLY A 181 -7.34 13.67 -2.37
N GLY A 182 -7.82 12.46 -2.72
CA GLY A 182 -7.33 11.69 -3.86
C GLY A 182 -7.56 12.39 -5.19
N ILE A 183 -8.77 12.89 -5.46
CA ILE A 183 -9.11 13.59 -6.69
C ILE A 183 -8.26 14.86 -6.86
N LEU A 184 -8.15 15.68 -5.83
CA LEU A 184 -7.43 16.96 -5.88
C LEU A 184 -5.91 16.78 -6.06
N SER A 185 -5.35 15.67 -5.60
CA SER A 185 -3.91 15.39 -5.70
C SER A 185 -3.53 14.43 -6.85
N GLY A 186 -4.51 13.89 -7.57
CA GLY A 186 -4.25 12.86 -8.59
C GLY A 186 -3.77 11.53 -8.01
N LYS A 187 -4.06 11.26 -6.74
CA LYS A 187 -3.71 10.03 -6.03
C LYS A 187 -4.89 9.07 -5.93
N ALA A 188 -4.64 7.84 -5.48
CA ALA A 188 -5.66 6.78 -5.41
C ALA A 188 -6.85 7.15 -4.49
N GLY A 189 -6.60 7.82 -3.36
CA GLY A 189 -7.64 8.16 -2.39
C GLY A 189 -8.37 6.93 -1.84
N ILE A 190 -7.64 5.84 -1.61
CA ILE A 190 -8.19 4.56 -1.14
C ILE A 190 -8.52 4.62 0.34
N ILE A 191 -9.62 3.96 0.71
CA ILE A 191 -9.95 3.70 2.11
C ILE A 191 -9.60 2.24 2.40
N ASN A 192 -8.51 2.02 3.12
CA ASN A 192 -8.11 0.69 3.58
C ASN A 192 -8.87 0.36 4.86
N VAL A 193 -9.63 -0.72 4.84
CA VAL A 193 -10.59 -1.07 5.90
C VAL A 193 -10.27 -2.43 6.50
N HIS A 194 -10.00 -2.43 7.81
CA HIS A 194 -9.90 -3.66 8.61
C HIS A 194 -11.28 -4.21 8.93
N LEU A 195 -11.52 -5.45 8.56
CA LEU A 195 -12.75 -6.17 8.90
C LEU A 195 -12.52 -7.12 10.07
N GLY A 196 -13.35 -6.97 11.09
CA GLY A 196 -13.36 -7.87 12.27
C GLY A 196 -14.24 -9.10 12.09
N ASP A 197 -14.50 -9.81 13.19
CA ASP A 197 -15.29 -11.04 13.24
C ASP A 197 -16.78 -10.82 13.53
N SER A 198 -17.22 -9.56 13.62
CA SER A 198 -18.62 -9.26 13.91
C SER A 198 -19.54 -9.69 12.76
N PRO A 199 -20.75 -10.20 13.05
CA PRO A 199 -21.73 -10.53 12.02
C PRO A 199 -22.18 -9.34 11.17
N ARG A 200 -21.79 -8.11 11.50
CA ARG A 200 -22.01 -6.92 10.65
C ARG A 200 -21.15 -6.90 9.38
N CYS A 201 -20.13 -7.75 9.30
CA CYS A 201 -19.28 -7.91 8.11
C CYS A 201 -18.90 -6.56 7.47
N MET A 202 -19.36 -6.30 6.24
CA MET A 202 -19.11 -5.08 5.46
C MET A 202 -20.27 -4.08 5.48
N ASP A 203 -21.25 -4.19 6.37
CA ASP A 203 -22.48 -3.38 6.38
C ASP A 203 -22.25 -1.89 6.16
N LEU A 204 -21.25 -1.28 6.84
CA LEU A 204 -20.95 0.14 6.67
C LEU A 204 -20.46 0.48 5.27
N ILE A 205 -19.60 -0.36 4.68
CA ILE A 205 -19.09 -0.17 3.31
C ILE A 205 -20.23 -0.28 2.31
N GLU A 206 -21.02 -1.35 2.42
CA GLU A 206 -22.16 -1.61 1.51
C GLU A 206 -23.18 -0.48 1.57
N ARG A 207 -23.44 0.01 2.78
CA ARG A 207 -24.35 1.10 2.99
C ARG A 207 -23.85 2.41 2.37
N VAL A 208 -22.57 2.74 2.52
CA VAL A 208 -21.97 3.92 1.88
C VAL A 208 -22.06 3.82 0.36
N ILE A 209 -21.72 2.67 -0.22
CA ILE A 209 -21.80 2.45 -1.68
C ILE A 209 -23.23 2.59 -2.20
N LYS A 210 -24.21 2.13 -1.42
CA LYS A 210 -25.62 2.12 -1.82
C LYS A 210 -26.32 3.48 -1.66
N GLU A 211 -25.96 4.23 -0.60
CA GLU A 211 -26.66 5.42 -0.17
C GLU A 211 -25.94 6.74 -0.54
N THR A 212 -24.74 6.65 -1.15
CA THR A 212 -23.92 7.83 -1.55
C THR A 212 -23.36 7.65 -2.96
N GLU A 213 -22.68 8.70 -3.46
CA GLU A 213 -21.97 8.71 -4.74
C GLU A 213 -20.55 8.16 -4.65
N ILE A 214 -20.14 7.59 -3.50
CA ILE A 214 -18.80 7.02 -3.30
C ILE A 214 -18.75 5.64 -3.94
N PRO A 215 -17.88 5.40 -4.96
CA PRO A 215 -17.87 4.15 -5.69
C PRO A 215 -17.21 3.02 -4.89
N ALA A 216 -17.62 1.79 -5.14
CA ALA A 216 -17.03 0.59 -4.53
C ALA A 216 -15.50 0.49 -4.72
N THR A 217 -14.99 0.99 -5.84
CA THR A 217 -13.55 1.00 -6.16
C THR A 217 -12.70 1.88 -5.22
N GLN A 218 -13.35 2.68 -4.36
CA GLN A 218 -12.67 3.48 -3.34
C GLN A 218 -12.23 2.65 -2.13
N PHE A 219 -12.83 1.48 -1.91
CA PHE A 219 -12.59 0.66 -0.73
C PHE A 219 -11.60 -0.47 -1.01
N LEU A 220 -10.70 -0.69 -0.06
CA LEU A 220 -9.80 -1.82 -0.01
C LEU A 220 -10.00 -2.55 1.32
N PRO A 221 -11.02 -3.40 1.44
CA PRO A 221 -11.24 -4.20 2.65
C PRO A 221 -10.17 -5.27 2.77
N THR A 222 -9.64 -5.45 3.99
CA THR A 222 -8.66 -6.49 4.31
C THR A 222 -9.26 -7.49 5.30
N HIS A 223 -8.63 -8.69 5.37
CA HIS A 223 -9.08 -9.80 6.21
C HIS A 223 -10.42 -10.43 5.81
N VAL A 224 -10.85 -10.25 4.55
CA VAL A 224 -12.11 -10.84 4.04
C VAL A 224 -12.15 -12.38 4.10
N ASN A 225 -11.00 -13.02 4.18
CA ASN A 225 -10.87 -14.46 4.34
C ASN A 225 -10.76 -14.92 5.82
N ARG A 226 -11.07 -14.05 6.77
CA ARG A 226 -10.94 -14.32 8.22
C ARG A 226 -11.86 -15.45 8.68
N ASN A 227 -13.07 -15.52 8.17
CA ASN A 227 -14.04 -16.58 8.43
C ASN A 227 -14.96 -16.82 7.24
N ALA A 228 -15.68 -17.94 7.24
CA ALA A 228 -16.52 -18.35 6.12
C ALA A 228 -17.74 -17.44 5.87
N MET A 229 -18.19 -16.70 6.88
CA MET A 229 -19.32 -15.77 6.73
C MET A 229 -18.90 -14.50 5.97
N LEU A 230 -17.67 -14.06 6.20
CA LEU A 230 -17.12 -12.86 5.58
C LEU A 230 -16.61 -13.14 4.16
N PHE A 231 -16.10 -14.36 3.89
CA PHE A 231 -15.61 -14.81 2.60
C PHE A 231 -16.73 -15.18 1.64
#